data_4ae580cc30b55ebaf4ef18778a1b5178
#
_entry.id   4ae580cc30b55ebaf4ef18778a1b5178
#
_cell.length_a   1.000
_cell.length_b   1.000
_cell.length_c   1.000
_cell.angle_alpha   90.00
_cell.angle_beta   90.00
_cell.angle_gamma   90.00
#
_symmetry.space_group_name_H-M   'P 1'
#
loop_
_entity.id
_entity.type
_entity.pdbx_description
1 polymer ?
#
loop_
_entity_poly.entity_id
_entity_poly.type
_entity_poly.pdbx_seq_one_letter_code
_entity_poly.pdbx_strand_id
1 'polypeptide(L)'
;QVEQCMFFNFGLNANVGNEYTNCIFIRNQANAFVANEQDAIFRNNLFVGQSGFSFSIGANATDGGGNVSDSPINTVNGAFPQLTSTSYTVFAHGDDYTPAAQWLTAGQGSTQVGIYGGARPWKDGLLPFNPHWIELIAPGTTVNGTLQGVQIKASAQQP
;
A
#
# COMPACT_ATOMS: atom_id res chain seq x y z
N GLN A 1 8.00 12.80 2.78
CA GLN A 1 6.79 12.27 2.12
C GLN A 1 6.68 10.77 2.36
N VAL A 2 5.46 10.30 2.64
CA VAL A 2 5.12 8.90 2.84
C VAL A 2 4.07 8.54 1.79
N GLU A 3 4.39 7.60 0.92
CA GLU A 3 3.53 7.22 -0.21
C GLU A 3 3.26 5.72 -0.25
N GLN A 4 2.06 5.35 -0.70
CA GLN A 4 1.67 3.96 -1.01
C GLN A 4 1.94 2.99 0.14
N CYS A 5 1.70 3.41 1.38
CA CYS A 5 1.93 2.63 2.57
C CYS A 5 0.61 2.13 3.17
N MET A 6 0.70 1.06 3.95
CA MET A 6 -0.39 0.61 4.82
C MET A 6 0.03 0.74 6.28
N PHE A 7 -0.84 1.32 7.08
CA PHE A 7 -0.66 1.51 8.51
C PHE A 7 -1.72 0.70 9.26
N PHE A 8 -1.26 -0.22 10.09
CA PHE A 8 -2.14 -1.08 10.88
C PHE A 8 -2.19 -0.61 12.33
N ASN A 9 -3.40 -0.55 12.87
CA ASN A 9 -3.67 -0.17 14.26
C ASN A 9 -2.91 1.08 14.70
N PHE A 10 -2.82 2.05 13.80
CA PHE A 10 -1.98 3.23 13.95
C PHE A 10 -2.47 4.17 15.04
N GLY A 11 -1.52 4.73 15.78
CA GLY A 11 -1.67 6.00 16.46
C GLY A 11 -0.69 6.93 15.79
N LEU A 12 -1.19 7.94 15.08
CA LEU A 12 -0.32 8.96 14.52
C LEU A 12 0.15 9.82 15.71
N ASN A 13 1.41 9.71 16.08
CA ASN A 13 2.05 10.55 17.09
C ASN A 13 2.97 11.54 16.39
N ALA A 14 2.57 12.80 16.43
CA ALA A 14 3.37 14.03 16.35
C ALA A 14 4.71 13.96 15.60
N ASN A 15 4.71 13.54 14.33
CA ASN A 15 5.81 13.85 13.45
C ASN A 15 5.45 15.08 12.63
N VAL A 16 6.06 16.18 12.98
CA VAL A 16 5.84 17.48 12.36
C VAL A 16 6.16 17.42 10.86
N GLY A 17 5.24 17.92 10.03
CA GLY A 17 5.50 18.20 8.62
C GLY A 17 5.51 16.98 7.67
N ASN A 18 4.92 15.85 8.02
CA ASN A 18 4.81 14.71 7.11
C ASN A 18 3.68 14.91 6.09
N GLU A 19 3.94 14.54 4.85
CA GLU A 19 2.89 14.39 3.84
C GLU A 19 2.62 12.90 3.60
N TYR A 20 1.36 12.51 3.76
CA TYR A 20 0.87 11.15 3.52
C TYR A 20 0.03 11.15 2.25
N THR A 21 0.47 10.41 1.24
CA THR A 21 -0.18 10.37 -0.07
C THR A 21 -0.45 8.93 -0.48
N ASN A 22 -1.66 8.68 -0.93
CA ASN A 22 -2.07 7.37 -1.47
C ASN A 22 -1.83 6.22 -0.48
N CYS A 23 -2.05 6.46 0.81
CA CYS A 23 -1.87 5.48 1.88
C CYS A 23 -3.20 4.89 2.35
N ILE A 24 -3.14 3.72 2.97
CA ILE A 24 -4.26 3.08 3.66
C ILE A 24 -3.97 3.07 5.16
N PHE A 25 -4.91 3.57 5.94
CA PHE A 25 -4.85 3.59 7.40
C PHE A 25 -5.94 2.68 7.96
N ILE A 26 -5.54 1.56 8.57
CA ILE A 26 -6.46 0.57 9.15
C ILE A 26 -6.44 0.70 10.66
N ARG A 27 -7.62 0.93 11.25
CA ARG A 27 -7.79 1.00 12.69
C ARG A 27 -8.79 -0.05 13.16
N ASN A 28 -8.35 -0.96 13.99
CA ASN A 28 -9.21 -2.01 14.54
C ASN A 28 -10.10 -1.50 15.70
N GLN A 29 -10.77 -0.38 15.49
CA GLN A 29 -11.65 0.28 16.45
C GLN A 29 -12.86 0.91 15.75
N ALA A 30 -13.95 1.03 16.49
CA ALA A 30 -15.21 1.61 16.01
C ALA A 30 -15.36 3.12 16.32
N ASN A 31 -14.42 3.72 17.06
CA ASN A 31 -14.52 5.12 17.47
C ASN A 31 -14.01 6.09 16.40
N ALA A 32 -14.39 7.34 16.55
CA ALA A 32 -13.90 8.43 15.72
C ALA A 32 -12.37 8.55 15.78
N PHE A 33 -11.78 8.81 14.64
CA PHE A 33 -10.36 9.14 14.50
C PHE A 33 -10.21 10.55 13.91
N VAL A 34 -9.45 11.38 14.59
CA VAL A 34 -9.10 12.72 14.13
C VAL A 34 -7.60 12.72 13.79
N ALA A 35 -7.26 12.89 12.52
CA ALA A 35 -5.87 13.09 12.09
C ALA A 35 -5.48 14.54 12.40
N ASN A 36 -4.67 14.76 13.43
CA ASN A 36 -4.36 16.09 13.97
C ASN A 36 -2.86 16.30 14.21
N GLU A 37 -2.01 15.65 13.43
CA GLU A 37 -0.57 15.84 13.50
C GLU A 37 -0.19 17.24 13.05
N GLN A 38 0.71 17.88 13.80
CA GLN A 38 1.19 19.22 13.53
C GLN A 38 1.81 19.32 12.13
N ASP A 39 1.25 20.22 11.30
CA ASP A 39 1.72 20.50 9.94
C ASP A 39 1.72 19.29 8.98
N ALA A 40 1.02 18.21 9.31
CA ALA A 40 0.87 17.08 8.42
C ALA A 40 -0.12 17.38 7.28
N ILE A 41 0.11 16.78 6.12
CA ILE A 41 -0.76 16.89 4.95
C ILE A 41 -1.24 15.50 4.57
N PHE A 42 -2.54 15.33 4.36
CA PHE A 42 -3.15 14.07 3.92
C PHE A 42 -3.78 14.24 2.54
N ARG A 43 -3.37 13.40 1.55
CA ARG A 43 -3.89 13.41 0.18
C ARG A 43 -4.23 12.02 -0.32
N ASN A 44 -5.40 11.85 -0.89
CA ASN A 44 -5.80 10.60 -1.55
C ASN A 44 -5.59 9.35 -0.67
N ASN A 45 -5.86 9.43 0.62
CA ASN A 45 -5.72 8.32 1.55
C ASN A 45 -7.08 7.65 1.82
N LEU A 46 -7.05 6.36 2.14
CA LEU A 46 -8.19 5.60 2.61
C LEU A 46 -8.04 5.31 4.12
N PHE A 47 -9.04 5.70 4.89
CA PHE A 47 -9.12 5.44 6.33
C PHE A 47 -10.21 4.41 6.60
N VAL A 48 -9.84 3.32 7.25
CA VAL A 48 -10.70 2.16 7.44
C VAL A 48 -10.77 1.78 8.91
N GLY A 49 -11.96 1.46 9.39
CA GLY A 49 -12.19 1.03 10.76
C GLY A 49 -13.30 0.00 10.89
N GLN A 50 -13.64 -0.33 12.13
CA GLN A 50 -14.77 -1.18 12.46
C GLN A 50 -16.09 -0.42 12.27
N SER A 51 -17.21 -1.15 12.32
CA SER A 51 -18.55 -0.55 12.25
C SER A 51 -18.71 0.58 13.28
N GLY A 52 -19.10 1.75 12.82
CA GLY A 52 -19.17 2.97 13.63
C GLY A 52 -17.91 3.85 13.61
N PHE A 53 -16.88 3.44 12.88
CA PHE A 53 -15.70 4.27 12.63
C PHE A 53 -16.07 5.54 11.86
N SER A 54 -15.46 6.66 12.23
CA SER A 54 -15.50 7.90 11.46
C SER A 54 -14.12 8.54 11.43
N PHE A 55 -13.85 9.29 10.37
CA PHE A 55 -12.59 9.97 10.14
C PHE A 55 -12.79 11.46 9.91
N SER A 56 -11.88 12.27 10.43
CA SER A 56 -11.79 13.69 10.12
C SER A 56 -10.33 14.18 10.19
N ILE A 57 -10.03 15.26 9.48
CA ILE A 57 -8.76 16.01 9.59
C ILE A 57 -8.94 17.07 10.66
N GLY A 58 -8.04 17.10 11.63
CA GLY A 58 -8.04 18.07 12.72
C GLY A 58 -7.40 19.42 12.33
N ALA A 59 -7.51 20.39 13.23
CA ALA A 59 -7.09 21.76 12.97
C ALA A 59 -5.58 21.95 12.79
N ASN A 60 -4.76 21.04 13.29
CA ASN A 60 -3.30 21.11 13.18
C ASN A 60 -2.75 20.43 11.91
N ALA A 61 -3.60 19.73 11.18
CA ALA A 61 -3.25 19.06 9.93
C ALA A 61 -3.99 19.72 8.75
N THR A 62 -3.53 19.44 7.54
CA THR A 62 -4.12 19.94 6.30
C THR A 62 -4.78 18.79 5.52
N ASP A 63 -6.04 18.98 5.16
CA ASP A 63 -6.68 18.15 4.16
C ASP A 63 -6.23 18.60 2.76
N GLY A 64 -5.36 17.81 2.16
CA GLY A 64 -4.86 18.03 0.80
C GLY A 64 -5.81 17.55 -0.29
N GLY A 65 -6.96 16.99 0.08
CA GLY A 65 -8.02 16.51 -0.80
C GLY A 65 -7.92 15.03 -1.15
N GLY A 66 -9.06 14.47 -1.59
CA GLY A 66 -9.16 13.08 -2.03
C GLY A 66 -9.09 12.04 -0.92
N ASN A 67 -9.11 12.43 0.34
CA ASN A 67 -9.17 11.51 1.47
C ASN A 67 -10.57 10.93 1.62
N VAL A 68 -10.63 9.63 1.84
CA VAL A 68 -11.88 8.88 1.96
C VAL A 68 -11.86 7.98 3.18
N SER A 69 -13.04 7.59 3.67
CA SER A 69 -13.15 6.65 4.78
C SER A 69 -14.15 5.55 4.47
N ASP A 70 -13.90 4.34 4.99
CA ASP A 70 -14.76 3.19 4.85
C ASP A 70 -14.76 2.30 6.09
N SER A 71 -15.87 1.56 6.29
CA SER A 71 -16.06 0.56 7.34
C SER A 71 -17.21 -0.37 6.97
N PRO A 72 -17.28 -1.58 7.54
CA PRO A 72 -16.31 -2.28 8.36
C PRO A 72 -15.27 -3.04 7.53
N ILE A 73 -14.06 -3.21 8.06
CA ILE A 73 -12.96 -3.92 7.39
C ILE A 73 -13.10 -5.44 7.37
N ASN A 74 -13.98 -6.00 8.19
CA ASN A 74 -14.09 -7.44 8.43
C ASN A 74 -15.30 -8.09 7.76
N THR A 75 -15.89 -7.46 6.75
CA THR A 75 -17.00 -8.02 5.99
C THR A 75 -16.71 -8.05 4.50
N VAL A 76 -17.42 -8.92 3.76
CA VAL A 76 -17.29 -9.04 2.30
C VAL A 76 -17.57 -7.70 1.58
N ASN A 77 -18.44 -6.87 2.16
CA ASN A 77 -18.79 -5.56 1.61
C ASN A 77 -18.01 -4.39 2.26
N GLY A 78 -17.01 -4.71 3.08
CA GLY A 78 -16.15 -3.73 3.69
C GLY A 78 -15.09 -3.18 2.74
N ALA A 79 -14.10 -2.51 3.29
CA ALA A 79 -13.06 -1.85 2.51
C ALA A 79 -12.19 -2.80 1.69
N PHE A 80 -12.05 -4.05 2.12
CA PHE A 80 -11.23 -5.08 1.45
C PHE A 80 -12.02 -6.37 1.27
N PRO A 81 -12.79 -6.51 0.18
CA PRO A 81 -13.70 -7.65 -0.02
C PRO A 81 -13.01 -9.01 -0.12
N GLN A 82 -11.74 -9.03 -0.48
CA GLN A 82 -10.94 -10.26 -0.66
C GLN A 82 -10.11 -10.62 0.59
N LEU A 83 -10.20 -9.82 1.65
CA LEU A 83 -9.43 -10.06 2.86
C LEU A 83 -9.92 -11.32 3.57
N THR A 84 -9.01 -12.26 3.84
CA THR A 84 -9.31 -13.53 4.51
C THR A 84 -8.90 -13.54 5.97
N SER A 85 -7.97 -12.67 6.36
CA SER A 85 -7.52 -12.52 7.74
C SER A 85 -8.59 -11.93 8.65
N THR A 86 -8.65 -12.40 9.87
CA THR A 86 -9.50 -11.83 10.93
C THR A 86 -8.71 -10.91 11.87
N SER A 87 -7.40 -10.80 11.68
CA SER A 87 -6.52 -9.92 12.46
C SER A 87 -6.08 -8.73 11.61
N TYR A 88 -6.51 -7.55 11.97
CA TYR A 88 -6.22 -6.30 11.26
C TYR A 88 -5.18 -5.45 11.99
N THR A 89 -4.29 -6.10 12.73
CA THR A 89 -3.25 -5.43 13.52
C THR A 89 -1.88 -5.46 12.87
N VAL A 90 -1.69 -6.36 11.92
CA VAL A 90 -0.42 -6.56 11.19
C VAL A 90 -0.70 -6.91 9.73
N PHE A 91 0.25 -6.62 8.87
CA PHE A 91 0.20 -7.03 7.46
C PHE A 91 0.37 -8.56 7.34
N ALA A 92 -0.50 -9.19 6.57
CA ALA A 92 -0.41 -10.62 6.26
C ALA A 92 -0.15 -10.82 4.76
N HIS A 93 0.97 -11.44 4.42
CA HIS A 93 1.40 -11.63 3.01
C HIS A 93 0.45 -12.47 2.15
N GLY A 94 -0.41 -13.26 2.75
CA GLY A 94 -1.39 -14.08 2.04
C GLY A 94 -2.74 -13.38 1.81
N ASP A 95 -2.89 -12.16 2.31
CA ASP A 95 -4.12 -11.40 2.17
C ASP A 95 -4.08 -10.47 0.96
N ASP A 96 -5.22 -10.34 0.30
CA ASP A 96 -5.42 -9.38 -0.77
C ASP A 96 -6.03 -8.09 -0.21
N TYR A 97 -5.23 -7.03 -0.23
CA TYR A 97 -5.63 -5.69 0.22
C TYR A 97 -6.16 -4.81 -0.91
N THR A 98 -6.65 -5.42 -1.98
CA THR A 98 -7.36 -4.69 -3.03
C THR A 98 -8.62 -4.07 -2.41
N PRO A 99 -8.76 -2.75 -2.45
CA PRO A 99 -9.92 -2.08 -1.88
C PRO A 99 -11.19 -2.36 -2.68
N ALA A 100 -12.34 -2.16 -2.05
CA ALA A 100 -13.65 -2.26 -2.69
C ALA A 100 -13.73 -1.39 -3.95
N ALA A 101 -14.60 -1.76 -4.89
CA ALA A 101 -14.68 -1.17 -6.23
C ALA A 101 -14.75 0.37 -6.25
N GLN A 102 -15.43 0.97 -5.26
CA GLN A 102 -15.54 2.43 -5.13
C GLN A 102 -14.20 3.13 -4.85
N TRP A 103 -13.18 2.41 -4.38
CA TRP A 103 -11.87 2.97 -4.02
C TRP A 103 -10.76 2.62 -5.02
N LEU A 104 -11.07 1.89 -6.09
CA LEU A 104 -10.09 1.52 -7.12
C LEU A 104 -9.54 2.73 -7.91
N THR A 105 -10.19 3.86 -7.82
CA THR A 105 -9.77 5.11 -8.46
C THR A 105 -9.61 6.27 -7.48
N ALA A 106 -9.62 5.98 -6.18
CA ALA A 106 -9.53 7.00 -5.12
C ALA A 106 -8.09 7.48 -4.87
N GLY A 107 -7.10 6.77 -5.38
CA GLY A 107 -5.70 7.14 -5.25
C GLY A 107 -5.29 8.29 -6.16
N GLN A 108 -4.07 8.76 -5.98
CA GLN A 108 -3.51 9.84 -6.78
C GLN A 108 -3.52 9.50 -8.28
N GLY A 109 -3.97 10.43 -9.11
CA GLY A 109 -4.05 10.23 -10.56
C GLY A 109 -5.12 9.22 -10.98
N SER A 110 -6.17 9.04 -10.18
CA SER A 110 -7.23 8.06 -10.41
C SER A 110 -6.74 6.61 -10.43
N THR A 111 -5.66 6.33 -9.73
CA THR A 111 -5.16 4.96 -9.49
C THR A 111 -5.82 4.36 -8.26
N GLN A 112 -5.58 3.08 -8.02
CA GLN A 112 -5.98 2.42 -6.79
C GLN A 112 -5.27 3.08 -5.58
N VAL A 113 -5.96 3.22 -4.47
CA VAL A 113 -5.37 3.70 -3.23
C VAL A 113 -4.55 2.59 -2.55
N GLY A 114 -3.46 2.97 -1.87
CA GLY A 114 -2.62 2.05 -1.10
C GLY A 114 -1.52 1.38 -1.89
N ILE A 115 -1.05 0.24 -1.38
CA ILE A 115 0.16 -0.44 -1.86
C ILE A 115 0.09 -0.92 -3.31
N TYR A 116 -1.09 -1.20 -3.82
CA TYR A 116 -1.28 -1.68 -5.20
C TYR A 116 -1.49 -0.56 -6.22
N GLY A 117 -1.54 0.70 -5.77
CA GLY A 117 -1.75 1.85 -6.63
C GLY A 117 -0.49 2.65 -6.95
N GLY A 118 -0.68 3.79 -7.63
CA GLY A 118 0.39 4.71 -7.94
C GLY A 118 1.38 4.21 -9.00
N ALA A 119 2.52 4.89 -9.10
CA ALA A 119 3.51 4.63 -10.15
C ALA A 119 4.37 3.38 -9.89
N ARG A 120 4.37 2.85 -8.65
CA ARG A 120 5.19 1.71 -8.24
C ARG A 120 4.38 0.77 -7.36
N PRO A 121 3.37 0.09 -7.92
CA PRO A 121 2.51 -0.79 -7.14
C PRO A 121 3.29 -1.94 -6.52
N TRP A 122 2.91 -2.30 -5.29
CA TRP A 122 3.38 -3.52 -4.67
C TRP A 122 2.92 -4.74 -5.48
N LYS A 123 3.79 -5.73 -5.61
CA LYS A 123 3.43 -7.04 -6.15
C LYS A 123 3.83 -8.14 -5.18
N ASP A 124 2.98 -9.12 -5.09
CA ASP A 124 3.26 -10.32 -4.31
C ASP A 124 4.54 -10.99 -4.79
N GLY A 125 5.31 -11.54 -3.84
CA GLY A 125 6.61 -12.13 -4.12
C GLY A 125 7.77 -11.15 -4.13
N LEU A 126 7.56 -9.87 -3.76
CA LEU A 126 8.62 -8.85 -3.63
C LEU A 126 9.44 -8.67 -4.93
N LEU A 127 8.84 -8.86 -6.09
CA LEU A 127 9.53 -8.68 -7.37
C LEU A 127 10.00 -7.22 -7.50
N PRO A 128 11.31 -6.96 -7.68
CA PRO A 128 11.81 -5.61 -7.86
C PRO A 128 11.18 -4.93 -9.08
N PHE A 129 10.89 -3.64 -8.96
CA PHE A 129 10.39 -2.83 -10.08
C PHE A 129 11.40 -2.79 -11.24
N ASN A 130 12.67 -2.68 -10.92
CA ASN A 130 13.75 -2.69 -11.90
C ASN A 130 14.02 -4.12 -12.43
N PRO A 131 14.46 -4.27 -13.67
CA PRO A 131 14.93 -5.54 -14.18
C PRO A 131 15.99 -6.15 -13.26
N HIS A 132 15.82 -7.41 -12.91
CA HIS A 132 16.74 -8.17 -12.07
C HIS A 132 16.90 -9.57 -12.63
N TRP A 133 18.03 -10.17 -12.34
CA TRP A 133 18.33 -11.54 -12.79
C TRP A 133 17.62 -12.53 -11.88
N ILE A 134 16.90 -13.45 -12.48
CA ILE A 134 16.24 -14.56 -11.76
C ILE A 134 16.97 -15.87 -12.00
N GLU A 135 17.75 -15.96 -13.06
CA GLU A 135 18.53 -17.16 -13.37
C GLU A 135 19.77 -16.79 -14.19
N LEU A 136 20.89 -17.36 -13.83
CA LEU A 136 22.14 -17.31 -14.59
C LEU A 136 22.69 -18.74 -14.71
N ILE A 137 22.69 -19.28 -15.89
CA ILE A 137 23.32 -20.56 -16.20
C ILE A 137 24.59 -20.30 -17.00
N ALA A 138 25.72 -20.62 -16.41
CA ALA A 138 27.00 -20.53 -17.08
C ALA A 138 27.66 -21.92 -17.14
N PRO A 139 28.19 -22.35 -18.30
CA PRO A 139 28.92 -23.62 -18.38
C PRO A 139 30.18 -23.54 -17.51
N GLY A 140 30.55 -24.68 -16.92
CA GLY A 140 31.74 -24.81 -16.07
C GLY A 140 33.07 -24.76 -16.80
N THR A 141 33.05 -24.69 -18.14
CA THR A 141 34.23 -24.75 -18.97
C THR A 141 34.21 -23.69 -20.06
N THR A 142 35.37 -23.23 -20.48
CA THR A 142 35.53 -22.34 -21.62
C THR A 142 36.01 -23.09 -22.85
N VAL A 143 35.61 -22.63 -24.03
CA VAL A 143 36.12 -23.11 -25.33
C VAL A 143 36.95 -21.96 -25.92
N ASN A 144 38.23 -22.23 -26.18
CA ASN A 144 39.19 -21.21 -26.69
C ASN A 144 39.22 -19.92 -25.86
N GLY A 145 39.15 -20.06 -24.52
CA GLY A 145 39.16 -18.92 -23.60
C GLY A 145 37.82 -18.15 -23.54
N THR A 146 36.80 -18.59 -24.23
CA THR A 146 35.47 -17.94 -24.26
C THR A 146 34.45 -18.81 -23.57
N LEU A 147 33.66 -18.17 -22.70
CA LEU A 147 32.49 -18.80 -22.06
C LEU A 147 31.34 -18.82 -23.07
N GLN A 148 30.93 -20.00 -23.51
CA GLN A 148 29.86 -20.16 -24.48
C GLN A 148 28.61 -20.77 -23.84
N GLY A 149 27.43 -20.41 -24.36
CA GLY A 149 26.18 -20.96 -23.87
C GLY A 149 25.70 -20.39 -22.54
N VAL A 150 26.13 -19.20 -22.19
CA VAL A 150 25.58 -18.47 -21.03
C VAL A 150 24.11 -18.11 -21.28
N GLN A 151 23.24 -18.54 -20.38
CA GLN A 151 21.83 -18.17 -20.40
C GLN A 151 21.54 -17.24 -19.24
N ILE A 152 20.91 -16.14 -19.53
CA ILE A 152 20.48 -15.15 -18.54
C ILE A 152 18.96 -15.00 -18.66
N LYS A 153 18.25 -15.17 -17.56
CA LYS A 153 16.84 -14.88 -17.47
C LYS A 153 16.65 -13.69 -16.53
N ALA A 154 16.02 -12.67 -17.01
CA ALA A 154 15.69 -11.48 -16.25
C ALA A 154 14.17 -11.34 -16.12
N SER A 155 13.74 -10.76 -15.03
CA SER A 155 12.35 -10.35 -14.79
C SER A 155 12.30 -8.91 -14.35
N ALA A 156 11.22 -8.24 -14.66
CA ALA A 156 10.91 -6.92 -14.18
C ALA A 156 9.44 -6.85 -13.84
N GLN A 157 9.08 -5.97 -12.94
CA GLN A 157 7.71 -5.63 -12.68
C GLN A 157 7.16 -4.92 -13.93
N GLN A 158 6.03 -5.38 -14.45
CA GLN A 158 5.32 -4.61 -15.48
C GLN A 158 4.56 -3.46 -14.80
N PRO A 159 4.52 -2.28 -15.42
CA PRO A 159 3.74 -1.15 -14.91
C PRO A 159 2.25 -1.45 -14.83
#